data_e5a7b0a06be5927a801fd7db8185d08b
#
_entry.id   e5a7b0a06be5927a801fd7db8185d08b
#
_cell.length_a   1.000
_cell.length_b   1.000
_cell.length_c   1.000
_cell.angle_alpha   90.00
_cell.angle_beta   90.00
_cell.angle_gamma   90.00
#
_symmetry.space_group_name_H-M   'P 1'
#
loop_
_entity.id
_entity.type
_entity.pdbx_description
1 polymer ?
#
loop_
_entity_poly.entity_id
_entity_poly.type
_entity_poly.pdbx_seq_one_letter_code
_entity_poly.pdbx_strand_id
1 'polypeptide(L)'
;MTLTDISSNRTIFEYFNKTDFMIFISSSFLKRFVKTPEFKHSLNLTDEEIERLINTPYKLIHEATLKFLKARLSKDSSVRLYPFSLKKGKNIYGLIFGSKHILAAEKFLKIVWKISSDNGSANYDIYNDKEKREPNLFPELVGKTTVESFQEGLEEKILNRKIETNKDAYYYTLGKGHIPKHAMDVLIKLKKQGKINYNSKYPLVTYDNVEKKGRIIKYEKIKN
;
A
#
# COMPACT_ATOMS: atom_id res chain seq x y z
N MET A 1 -5.49 -23.54 -1.78
CA MET A 1 -6.50 -22.52 -2.09
C MET A 1 -6.26 -22.07 -3.51
N THR A 2 -7.09 -22.43 -4.45
CA THR A 2 -6.95 -22.06 -5.86
C THR A 2 -7.49 -20.63 -6.06
N LEU A 3 -7.11 -19.97 -7.16
CA LEU A 3 -7.68 -18.66 -7.51
C LEU A 3 -9.21 -18.68 -7.62
N THR A 4 -9.79 -19.85 -7.91
CA THR A 4 -11.23 -20.13 -7.93
C THR A 4 -11.93 -19.84 -6.60
N ASP A 5 -11.25 -20.09 -5.48
CA ASP A 5 -11.85 -19.91 -4.17
C ASP A 5 -11.90 -18.45 -3.73
N ILE A 6 -11.12 -17.58 -4.39
CA ILE A 6 -10.94 -16.18 -3.99
C ILE A 6 -12.12 -15.31 -4.43
N SER A 7 -12.71 -15.56 -5.61
CA SER A 7 -13.77 -14.71 -6.14
C SER A 7 -15.17 -15.14 -5.70
N SER A 8 -15.37 -16.44 -5.53
CA SER A 8 -16.62 -17.00 -5.02
C SER A 8 -16.79 -16.79 -3.51
N ASN A 9 -15.71 -16.51 -2.80
CA ASN A 9 -15.65 -16.45 -1.35
C ASN A 9 -15.24 -15.07 -0.81
N ARG A 10 -15.86 -14.00 -1.33
CA ARG A 10 -15.76 -12.64 -0.77
C ARG A 10 -15.88 -12.65 0.76
N THR A 11 -16.78 -13.47 1.27
CA THR A 11 -17.04 -13.70 2.69
C THR A 11 -15.90 -14.40 3.44
N ILE A 12 -15.04 -15.20 2.79
CA ILE A 12 -13.95 -15.90 3.49
C ILE A 12 -12.96 -14.91 4.09
N PHE A 13 -12.47 -13.92 3.33
CA PHE A 13 -11.53 -12.93 3.85
C PHE A 13 -12.14 -12.05 4.93
N GLU A 14 -13.46 -11.85 4.89
CA GLU A 14 -14.19 -11.04 5.85
C GLU A 14 -14.67 -11.85 7.05
N TYR A 15 -14.85 -13.15 6.89
CA TYR A 15 -15.36 -14.02 7.94
C TYR A 15 -14.30 -14.38 8.98
N PHE A 16 -13.05 -14.61 8.56
CA PHE A 16 -11.97 -14.98 9.47
C PHE A 16 -11.41 -13.76 10.22
N ASN A 17 -11.83 -13.57 11.48
CA ASN A 17 -11.44 -12.41 12.29
C ASN A 17 -9.99 -12.45 12.82
N LYS A 18 -9.36 -13.63 12.85
CA LYS A 18 -8.04 -13.86 13.48
C LYS A 18 -7.00 -14.45 12.53
N THR A 19 -7.25 -14.42 11.22
CA THR A 19 -6.38 -15.07 10.25
C THR A 19 -5.77 -14.03 9.31
N ASP A 20 -4.45 -14.03 9.22
CA ASP A 20 -3.71 -13.39 8.14
C ASP A 20 -3.62 -14.38 6.98
N PHE A 21 -3.61 -13.89 5.77
CA PHE A 21 -3.52 -14.74 4.58
C PHE A 21 -2.56 -14.16 3.55
N MET A 22 -2.05 -15.03 2.68
CA MET A 22 -1.21 -14.65 1.56
C MET A 22 -1.69 -15.37 0.30
N ILE A 23 -1.94 -14.58 -0.74
CA ILE A 23 -2.37 -15.09 -2.05
C ILE A 23 -1.18 -14.99 -2.99
N PHE A 24 -0.86 -16.08 -3.65
CA PHE A 24 0.14 -16.13 -4.69
C PHE A 24 -0.51 -16.04 -6.06
N ILE A 25 0.00 -15.15 -6.92
CA ILE A 25 -0.49 -14.92 -8.28
C ILE A 25 0.68 -15.03 -9.25
N SER A 26 0.61 -15.96 -10.18
CA SER A 26 1.55 -15.98 -11.31
C SER A 26 1.09 -14.97 -12.36
N SER A 27 1.84 -13.86 -12.53
CA SER A 27 1.50 -12.83 -13.52
C SER A 27 1.50 -13.37 -14.94
N SER A 28 2.40 -14.30 -15.26
CA SER A 28 2.43 -14.97 -16.58
C SER A 28 1.20 -15.85 -16.83
N PHE A 29 0.83 -16.63 -15.82
CA PHE A 29 -0.35 -17.49 -15.92
C PHE A 29 -1.61 -16.65 -16.07
N LEU A 30 -1.78 -15.64 -15.23
CA LEU A 30 -2.94 -14.76 -15.28
C LEU A 30 -3.07 -14.09 -16.65
N LYS A 31 -1.98 -13.49 -17.17
CA LYS A 31 -2.03 -12.82 -18.48
C LYS A 31 -2.31 -13.76 -19.66
N ARG A 32 -1.87 -15.01 -19.55
CA ARG A 32 -2.09 -16.03 -20.60
C ARG A 32 -3.54 -16.52 -20.62
N PHE A 33 -4.15 -16.72 -19.46
CA PHE A 33 -5.43 -17.40 -19.33
C PHE A 33 -6.62 -16.50 -18.98
N VAL A 34 -6.39 -15.17 -18.83
CA VAL A 34 -7.45 -14.22 -18.42
C VAL A 34 -8.67 -14.22 -19.35
N LYS A 35 -8.51 -14.59 -20.63
CA LYS A 35 -9.59 -14.67 -21.62
C LYS A 35 -10.35 -16.00 -21.61
N THR A 36 -9.88 -17.02 -20.90
CA THR A 36 -10.55 -18.31 -20.89
C THR A 36 -11.84 -18.22 -20.05
N PRO A 37 -12.94 -18.87 -20.49
CA PRO A 37 -14.21 -18.84 -19.76
C PRO A 37 -14.07 -19.32 -18.32
N GLU A 38 -13.27 -20.37 -18.09
CA GLU A 38 -13.02 -20.95 -16.78
C GLU A 38 -12.34 -19.94 -15.86
N PHE A 39 -11.37 -19.18 -16.37
CA PHE A 39 -10.66 -18.19 -15.58
C PHE A 39 -11.55 -16.99 -15.28
N LYS A 40 -12.32 -16.52 -16.27
CA LYS A 40 -13.31 -15.46 -16.09
C LYS A 40 -14.32 -15.82 -15.00
N HIS A 41 -14.89 -17.02 -15.07
CA HIS A 41 -15.83 -17.52 -14.07
C HIS A 41 -15.19 -17.65 -12.70
N SER A 42 -13.96 -18.22 -12.64
CA SER A 42 -13.22 -18.45 -11.40
C SER A 42 -12.89 -17.19 -10.61
N LEU A 43 -12.64 -16.09 -11.28
CA LEU A 43 -12.34 -14.79 -10.66
C LEU A 43 -13.56 -13.87 -10.65
N ASN A 44 -14.70 -14.31 -11.20
CA ASN A 44 -15.90 -13.50 -11.36
C ASN A 44 -15.58 -12.11 -11.98
N LEU A 45 -14.76 -12.13 -13.05
CA LEU A 45 -14.32 -10.90 -13.72
C LEU A 45 -15.36 -10.42 -14.72
N THR A 46 -15.59 -9.11 -14.76
CA THR A 46 -16.34 -8.47 -15.85
C THR A 46 -15.48 -8.37 -17.11
N ASP A 47 -16.09 -8.15 -18.26
CA ASP A 47 -15.35 -7.98 -19.52
C ASP A 47 -14.42 -6.75 -19.46
N GLU A 48 -14.84 -5.67 -18.81
CA GLU A 48 -14.03 -4.47 -18.59
C GLU A 48 -12.81 -4.76 -17.70
N GLU A 49 -12.96 -5.57 -16.67
CA GLU A 49 -11.85 -5.97 -15.79
C GLU A 49 -10.85 -6.84 -16.54
N ILE A 50 -11.33 -7.72 -17.42
CA ILE A 50 -10.49 -8.55 -18.31
C ILE A 50 -9.68 -7.66 -19.25
N GLU A 51 -10.32 -6.69 -19.92
CA GLU A 51 -9.62 -5.75 -20.79
C GLU A 51 -8.56 -4.92 -20.05
N ARG A 52 -8.88 -4.46 -18.84
CA ARG A 52 -7.89 -3.77 -17.99
C ARG A 52 -6.70 -4.65 -17.66
N LEU A 53 -6.92 -5.93 -17.33
CA LEU A 53 -5.82 -6.87 -17.08
C LEU A 53 -4.96 -7.12 -18.32
N ILE A 54 -5.57 -7.24 -19.50
CA ILE A 54 -4.87 -7.43 -20.76
C ILE A 54 -3.97 -6.24 -21.08
N ASN A 55 -4.48 -5.02 -20.91
CA ASN A 55 -3.79 -3.77 -21.17
C ASN A 55 -2.79 -3.38 -20.06
N THR A 56 -2.85 -4.03 -18.91
CA THR A 56 -1.92 -3.75 -17.80
C THR A 56 -0.52 -4.30 -18.13
N PRO A 57 0.56 -3.51 -17.94
CA PRO A 57 1.91 -4.01 -18.06
C PRO A 57 2.14 -5.24 -17.19
N TYR A 58 2.88 -6.22 -17.72
CA TYR A 58 3.13 -7.51 -17.06
C TYR A 58 3.59 -7.37 -15.60
N LYS A 59 4.47 -6.42 -15.33
CA LYS A 59 5.01 -6.15 -13.99
C LYS A 59 3.98 -5.63 -12.99
N LEU A 60 2.85 -5.06 -13.44
CA LEU A 60 1.81 -4.43 -12.61
C LEU A 60 0.50 -5.24 -12.52
N ILE A 61 0.44 -6.41 -13.13
CA ILE A 61 -0.78 -7.23 -13.18
C ILE A 61 -1.32 -7.57 -11.79
N HIS A 62 -0.44 -7.88 -10.85
CA HIS A 62 -0.85 -8.19 -9.47
C HIS A 62 -1.45 -6.98 -8.73
N GLU A 63 -1.01 -5.75 -9.05
CA GLU A 63 -1.61 -4.53 -8.52
C GLU A 63 -3.02 -4.29 -9.11
N ALA A 64 -3.19 -4.55 -10.40
CA ALA A 64 -4.52 -4.47 -11.03
C ALA A 64 -5.46 -5.50 -10.39
N THR A 65 -4.99 -6.74 -10.21
CA THR A 65 -5.76 -7.79 -9.52
C THR A 65 -6.13 -7.37 -8.09
N LEU A 66 -5.19 -6.76 -7.36
CA LEU A 66 -5.45 -6.24 -6.02
C LEU A 66 -6.57 -5.19 -6.00
N LYS A 67 -6.63 -4.30 -7.00
CA LYS A 67 -7.69 -3.29 -7.10
C LYS A 67 -9.06 -3.95 -7.23
N PHE A 68 -9.18 -5.01 -8.03
CA PHE A 68 -10.43 -5.75 -8.15
C PHE A 68 -10.82 -6.46 -6.85
N LEU A 69 -9.86 -7.08 -6.16
CA LEU A 69 -10.13 -7.70 -4.86
C LEU A 69 -10.58 -6.66 -3.82
N LYS A 70 -9.95 -5.50 -3.78
CA LYS A 70 -10.35 -4.39 -2.88
C LYS A 70 -11.75 -3.88 -3.20
N ALA A 71 -12.11 -3.75 -4.48
CA ALA A 71 -13.44 -3.30 -4.89
C ALA A 71 -14.56 -4.28 -4.50
N ARG A 72 -14.22 -5.54 -4.25
CA ARG A 72 -15.16 -6.59 -3.82
C ARG A 72 -15.30 -6.71 -2.31
N LEU A 73 -14.46 -6.05 -1.53
CA LEU A 73 -14.63 -6.00 -0.09
C LEU A 73 -15.87 -5.15 0.26
N SER A 74 -16.55 -5.51 1.33
CA SER A 74 -17.64 -4.68 1.86
C SER A 74 -17.11 -3.30 2.30
N LYS A 75 -18.00 -2.30 2.29
CA LYS A 75 -17.62 -0.92 2.70
C LYS A 75 -17.09 -0.87 4.13
N ASP A 76 -17.59 -1.75 4.99
CA ASP A 76 -17.23 -1.82 6.40
C ASP A 76 -16.10 -2.83 6.67
N SER A 77 -15.49 -3.38 5.61
CA SER A 77 -14.43 -4.37 5.75
C SER A 77 -13.21 -3.79 6.42
N SER A 78 -12.76 -4.42 7.49
CA SER A 78 -11.50 -4.12 8.15
C SER A 78 -10.28 -4.79 7.49
N VAL A 79 -10.50 -5.58 6.44
CA VAL A 79 -9.44 -6.29 5.71
C VAL A 79 -8.56 -5.30 4.96
N ARG A 80 -7.26 -5.37 5.21
CA ARG A 80 -6.24 -4.61 4.50
C ARG A 80 -5.47 -5.53 3.58
N LEU A 81 -5.39 -5.17 2.31
CA LEU A 81 -4.70 -5.93 1.28
C LEU A 81 -3.49 -5.15 0.77
N TYR A 82 -2.32 -5.82 0.70
CA TYR A 82 -1.06 -5.25 0.24
C TYR A 82 -0.43 -6.13 -0.83
N PRO A 83 -0.03 -5.55 -1.97
CA PRO A 83 0.66 -6.29 -3.01
C PRO A 83 2.16 -6.34 -2.72
N PHE A 84 2.82 -7.40 -3.17
CA PHE A 84 4.27 -7.46 -3.28
C PHE A 84 4.67 -8.25 -4.52
N SER A 85 5.53 -7.69 -5.36
CA SER A 85 5.99 -8.32 -6.60
C SER A 85 7.33 -9.00 -6.41
N LEU A 86 7.40 -10.26 -6.83
CA LEU A 86 8.62 -11.07 -6.79
C LEU A 86 9.09 -11.33 -8.21
N LYS A 87 10.26 -10.83 -8.57
CA LYS A 87 10.96 -11.18 -9.80
C LYS A 87 11.97 -12.29 -9.53
N LYS A 88 11.84 -13.41 -10.25
CA LYS A 88 12.79 -14.53 -10.22
C LYS A 88 13.18 -14.87 -11.67
N GLY A 89 14.39 -14.53 -12.05
CA GLY A 89 14.83 -14.61 -13.45
C GLY A 89 13.94 -13.74 -14.36
N LYS A 90 13.35 -14.36 -15.37
CA LYS A 90 12.41 -13.68 -16.31
C LYS A 90 10.95 -13.65 -15.81
N ASN A 91 10.64 -14.39 -14.74
CA ASN A 91 9.26 -14.52 -14.25
C ASN A 91 8.96 -13.49 -13.16
N ILE A 92 7.73 -13.00 -13.16
CA ILE A 92 7.18 -12.11 -12.12
C ILE A 92 5.98 -12.81 -11.48
N TYR A 93 5.99 -12.81 -10.16
CA TYR A 93 4.93 -13.36 -9.32
C TYR A 93 4.40 -12.25 -8.42
N GLY A 94 3.09 -12.22 -8.20
CA GLY A 94 2.44 -11.35 -7.22
C GLY A 94 2.15 -12.11 -5.94
N LEU A 95 2.44 -11.48 -4.82
CA LEU A 95 1.92 -11.85 -3.52
C LEU A 95 0.92 -10.79 -3.08
N ILE A 96 -0.24 -11.21 -2.57
CA ILE A 96 -1.18 -10.31 -1.91
C ILE A 96 -1.30 -10.76 -0.48
N PHE A 97 -0.77 -9.94 0.42
CA PHE A 97 -0.96 -10.13 1.86
C PHE A 97 -2.25 -9.49 2.30
N GLY A 98 -3.03 -10.19 3.12
CA GLY A 98 -4.27 -9.70 3.69
C GLY A 98 -4.35 -9.92 5.19
N SER A 99 -4.83 -8.90 5.92
CA SER A 99 -5.05 -8.97 7.36
C SER A 99 -6.11 -7.97 7.81
N LYS A 100 -6.86 -8.33 8.85
CA LYS A 100 -7.69 -7.41 9.61
C LYS A 100 -6.91 -6.72 10.74
N HIS A 101 -5.83 -7.34 11.21
CA HIS A 101 -5.05 -6.84 12.33
C HIS A 101 -4.02 -5.81 11.87
N ILE A 102 -4.12 -4.59 12.38
CA ILE A 102 -3.26 -3.47 11.94
C ILE A 102 -1.77 -3.70 12.23
N LEU A 103 -1.43 -4.43 13.33
CA LEU A 103 -0.05 -4.77 13.63
C LEU A 103 0.54 -5.72 12.59
N ALA A 104 -0.24 -6.69 12.09
CA ALA A 104 0.21 -7.60 11.05
C ALA A 104 0.50 -6.83 9.76
N ALA A 105 -0.37 -5.87 9.40
CA ALA A 105 -0.12 -4.94 8.29
C ALA A 105 1.18 -4.15 8.48
N GLU A 106 1.41 -3.55 9.64
CA GLU A 106 2.65 -2.82 9.93
C GLU A 106 3.89 -3.72 9.83
N LYS A 107 3.82 -4.94 10.39
CA LYS A 107 4.93 -5.91 10.32
C LYS A 107 5.22 -6.33 8.88
N PHE A 108 4.19 -6.65 8.09
CA PHE A 108 4.35 -6.99 6.69
C PHE A 108 5.01 -5.84 5.92
N LEU A 109 4.50 -4.61 6.06
CA LEU A 109 5.08 -3.44 5.41
C LEU A 109 6.54 -3.21 5.82
N LYS A 110 6.88 -3.35 7.09
CA LYS A 110 8.28 -3.27 7.54
C LYS A 110 9.19 -4.29 6.86
N ILE A 111 8.69 -5.52 6.63
CA ILE A 111 9.46 -6.56 5.93
C ILE A 111 9.67 -6.17 4.46
N VAL A 112 8.62 -5.80 3.73
CA VAL A 112 8.74 -5.49 2.30
C VAL A 112 9.56 -4.23 2.05
N TRP A 113 9.46 -3.22 2.92
CA TRP A 113 10.31 -2.03 2.85
C TRP A 113 11.77 -2.29 3.25
N LYS A 114 12.04 -3.35 4.03
CA LYS A 114 13.40 -3.84 4.28
C LYS A 114 13.98 -4.57 3.07
N ILE A 115 13.14 -5.30 2.32
CA ILE A 115 13.55 -5.99 1.09
C ILE A 115 13.86 -4.97 -0.03
N SER A 116 13.02 -3.95 -0.17
CA SER A 116 13.19 -2.88 -1.15
C SER A 116 12.88 -1.52 -0.51
N SER A 117 13.93 -0.80 -0.15
CA SER A 117 13.83 0.54 0.44
C SER A 117 13.33 1.61 -0.54
N ASP A 118 13.30 1.30 -1.82
CA ASP A 118 12.93 2.25 -2.87
C ASP A 118 11.40 2.37 -3.03
N ASN A 119 10.69 1.24 -2.97
CA ASN A 119 9.25 1.24 -3.26
C ASN A 119 8.39 0.38 -2.32
N GLY A 120 8.98 -0.55 -1.54
CA GLY A 120 8.22 -1.45 -0.64
C GLY A 120 7.19 -2.35 -1.33
N SER A 121 7.16 -2.37 -2.67
CA SER A 121 6.15 -3.08 -3.47
C SER A 121 6.70 -4.25 -4.26
N ALA A 122 8.04 -4.36 -4.38
CA ALA A 122 8.68 -5.42 -5.14
C ALA A 122 10.11 -5.67 -4.65
N ASN A 123 10.68 -6.84 -4.96
CA ASN A 123 12.10 -7.13 -4.74
C ASN A 123 13.01 -6.57 -5.85
N TYR A 124 12.49 -5.71 -6.71
CA TYR A 124 13.20 -5.00 -7.77
C TYR A 124 12.61 -3.60 -7.94
N ASP A 125 13.27 -2.75 -8.69
CA ASP A 125 12.80 -1.38 -8.94
C ASP A 125 11.65 -1.36 -9.96
N ILE A 126 10.43 -1.64 -9.44
CA ILE A 126 9.21 -1.77 -10.26
C ILE A 126 8.74 -0.44 -10.84
N TYR A 127 9.05 0.69 -10.18
CA TYR A 127 8.61 2.03 -10.55
C TYR A 127 9.73 2.93 -11.06
N ASN A 128 10.93 2.38 -11.27
CA ASN A 128 12.13 3.11 -11.65
C ASN A 128 12.50 4.22 -10.64
N ASP A 129 12.29 3.97 -9.35
CA ASP A 129 12.54 4.95 -8.29
C ASP A 129 14.04 5.24 -8.08
N LYS A 130 14.92 4.30 -8.48
CA LYS A 130 16.38 4.51 -8.45
C LYS A 130 16.79 5.52 -9.50
N GLU A 131 16.31 5.33 -10.74
CA GLU A 131 16.57 6.25 -11.85
C GLU A 131 16.08 7.67 -11.54
N LYS A 132 14.94 7.80 -10.86
CA LYS A 132 14.39 9.11 -10.45
C LYS A 132 15.25 9.84 -9.42
N ARG A 133 16.13 9.14 -8.70
CA ARG A 133 17.05 9.73 -7.71
C ARG A 133 18.38 10.15 -8.32
N GLU A 134 18.69 9.70 -9.53
CA GLU A 134 19.93 10.06 -10.18
C GLU A 134 19.89 11.53 -10.61
N PRO A 135 21.03 12.25 -10.54
CA PRO A 135 21.11 13.60 -11.05
C PRO A 135 20.72 13.65 -12.53
N ASN A 136 19.73 14.48 -12.85
CA ASN A 136 19.23 14.65 -14.21
C ASN A 136 19.40 16.10 -14.65
N LEU A 137 19.74 16.31 -15.92
CA LEU A 137 19.84 17.64 -16.53
C LEU A 137 18.50 18.38 -16.59
N PHE A 138 17.39 17.62 -16.56
CA PHE A 138 16.03 18.16 -16.61
C PHE A 138 15.21 17.58 -15.42
N PRO A 139 15.44 18.07 -14.19
CA PRO A 139 14.77 17.55 -13.00
C PRO A 139 13.23 17.62 -13.06
N GLU A 140 12.70 18.60 -13.80
CA GLU A 140 11.27 18.81 -14.02
C GLU A 140 10.60 17.68 -14.83
N LEU A 141 11.36 16.94 -15.63
CA LEU A 141 10.89 15.79 -16.40
C LEU A 141 10.95 14.48 -15.62
N VAL A 142 11.67 14.48 -14.50
CA VAL A 142 11.81 13.30 -13.64
C VAL A 142 10.64 13.26 -12.66
N GLY A 143 9.85 12.22 -12.74
CA GLY A 143 8.73 12.02 -11.81
C GLY A 143 9.21 11.76 -10.38
N LYS A 144 8.33 12.00 -9.41
CA LYS A 144 8.61 11.76 -7.98
C LYS A 144 8.75 10.27 -7.68
N THR A 145 9.59 9.96 -6.73
CA THR A 145 9.70 8.59 -6.20
C THR A 145 8.43 8.21 -5.43
N THR A 146 8.26 6.92 -5.19
CA THR A 146 7.15 6.38 -4.38
C THR A 146 7.09 7.02 -2.99
N VAL A 147 8.25 7.20 -2.34
CA VAL A 147 8.34 7.81 -1.00
C VAL A 147 8.00 9.30 -1.06
N GLU A 148 8.56 10.05 -2.00
CA GLU A 148 8.29 11.49 -2.15
C GLU A 148 6.81 11.77 -2.43
N SER A 149 6.20 11.01 -3.34
CA SER A 149 4.77 11.12 -3.65
C SER A 149 3.88 10.89 -2.43
N PHE A 150 4.24 9.90 -1.59
CA PHE A 150 3.55 9.65 -0.34
C PHE A 150 3.75 10.81 0.66
N GLN A 151 4.99 11.26 0.82
CA GLN A 151 5.34 12.31 1.80
C GLN A 151 4.65 13.63 1.48
N GLU A 152 4.60 14.03 0.22
CA GLU A 152 3.85 15.21 -0.21
C GLU A 152 2.34 15.07 0.01
N GLY A 153 1.77 13.92 -0.36
CA GLY A 153 0.35 13.67 -0.12
C GLY A 153 -0.02 13.66 1.36
N LEU A 154 0.89 13.24 2.25
CA LEU A 154 0.69 13.32 3.69
C LEU A 154 0.84 14.76 4.19
N GLU A 155 1.87 15.50 3.75
CA GLU A 155 2.07 16.91 4.09
C GLU A 155 0.85 17.74 3.71
N GLU A 156 0.34 17.60 2.48
CA GLU A 156 -0.87 18.27 2.01
C GLU A 156 -2.08 18.00 2.92
N LYS A 157 -2.31 16.74 3.28
CA LYS A 157 -3.46 16.36 4.12
C LYS A 157 -3.37 16.91 5.54
N ILE A 158 -2.16 17.00 6.11
CA ILE A 158 -1.93 17.58 7.43
C ILE A 158 -2.20 19.09 7.37
N LEU A 159 -1.62 19.78 6.39
CA LEU A 159 -1.78 21.23 6.24
C LEU A 159 -3.22 21.64 5.91
N ASN A 160 -3.98 20.77 5.24
CA ASN A 160 -5.41 20.95 4.94
C ASN A 160 -6.33 20.40 6.06
N ARG A 161 -5.81 20.02 7.22
CA ARG A 161 -6.56 19.48 8.37
C ARG A 161 -7.42 18.25 8.07
N LYS A 162 -7.04 17.46 7.07
CA LYS A 162 -7.65 16.15 6.79
C LYS A 162 -7.03 15.03 7.63
N ILE A 163 -5.85 15.29 8.18
CA ILE A 163 -5.13 14.44 9.14
C ILE A 163 -4.72 15.35 10.28
N GLU A 164 -5.33 15.15 11.44
CA GLU A 164 -5.14 16.02 12.61
C GLU A 164 -4.45 15.31 13.77
N THR A 165 -4.40 13.97 13.78
CA THR A 165 -3.82 13.20 14.87
C THR A 165 -2.76 12.21 14.38
N ASN A 166 -1.93 11.74 15.32
CA ASN A 166 -0.98 10.65 15.05
C ASN A 166 -1.71 9.35 14.67
N LYS A 167 -2.94 9.15 15.14
CA LYS A 167 -3.77 8.01 14.75
C LYS A 167 -4.17 8.10 13.29
N ASP A 168 -4.66 9.25 12.84
CA ASP A 168 -5.02 9.47 11.44
C ASP A 168 -3.81 9.29 10.51
N ALA A 169 -2.67 9.88 10.89
CA ALA A 169 -1.41 9.75 10.16
C ALA A 169 -0.95 8.29 10.09
N TYR A 170 -1.07 7.53 11.17
CA TYR A 170 -0.72 6.12 11.24
C TYR A 170 -1.58 5.28 10.28
N TYR A 171 -2.90 5.40 10.37
CA TYR A 171 -3.80 4.65 9.50
C TYR A 171 -3.67 5.05 8.02
N TYR A 172 -3.51 6.34 7.74
CA TYR A 172 -3.24 6.82 6.38
C TYR A 172 -1.95 6.21 5.81
N THR A 173 -0.88 6.22 6.61
CA THR A 173 0.44 5.69 6.23
C THR A 173 0.35 4.22 5.84
N LEU A 174 -0.20 3.39 6.72
CA LEU A 174 -0.36 1.96 6.43
C LEU A 174 -1.34 1.74 5.27
N GLY A 175 -2.44 2.50 5.19
CA GLY A 175 -3.40 2.42 4.10
C GLY A 175 -2.79 2.72 2.72
N LYS A 176 -1.72 3.52 2.69
CA LYS A 176 -0.94 3.81 1.47
C LYS A 176 0.20 2.83 1.22
N GLY A 177 0.37 1.80 2.05
CA GLY A 177 1.44 0.82 1.90
C GLY A 177 2.82 1.30 2.37
N HIS A 178 2.85 2.33 3.21
CA HIS A 178 4.09 2.90 3.76
C HIS A 178 4.31 2.53 5.22
N ILE A 179 5.56 2.65 5.69
CA ILE A 179 5.93 2.38 7.07
C ILE A 179 5.85 3.65 7.93
N PRO A 180 5.65 3.52 9.25
CA PRO A 180 5.59 4.64 10.18
C PRO A 180 6.74 5.64 10.06
N LYS A 181 7.95 5.18 9.72
CA LYS A 181 9.12 6.04 9.53
C LYS A 181 8.87 7.14 8.50
N HIS A 182 8.26 6.81 7.35
CA HIS A 182 8.01 7.80 6.29
C HIS A 182 7.08 8.93 6.76
N ALA A 183 6.09 8.62 7.58
CA ALA A 183 5.23 9.64 8.17
C ALA A 183 5.95 10.46 9.26
N MET A 184 6.77 9.79 10.08
CA MET A 184 7.56 10.51 11.10
C MET A 184 8.50 11.53 10.49
N ASP A 185 9.13 11.19 9.35
CA ASP A 185 10.05 12.10 8.65
C ASP A 185 9.31 13.38 8.20
N VAL A 186 8.08 13.25 7.65
CA VAL A 186 7.23 14.40 7.29
C VAL A 186 6.87 15.24 8.50
N LEU A 187 6.38 14.62 9.55
CA LEU A 187 5.89 15.32 10.75
C LEU A 187 7.01 16.06 11.48
N ILE A 188 8.20 15.45 11.54
CA ILE A 188 9.39 16.10 12.11
C ILE A 188 9.81 17.31 11.26
N LYS A 189 9.81 17.15 9.91
CA LYS A 189 10.10 18.23 8.96
C LYS A 189 9.13 19.40 9.16
N LEU A 190 7.82 19.12 9.17
CA LEU A 190 6.79 20.15 9.35
C LEU A 190 6.89 20.90 10.69
N LYS A 191 7.20 20.18 11.77
CA LYS A 191 7.44 20.80 13.08
C LYS A 191 8.67 21.69 13.07
N LYS A 192 9.79 21.24 12.48
CA LYS A 192 11.02 22.03 12.33
C LYS A 192 10.81 23.29 11.49
N GLN A 193 9.93 23.23 10.48
CA GLN A 193 9.56 24.36 9.64
C GLN A 193 8.56 25.32 10.31
N GLY A 194 8.12 25.05 11.54
CA GLY A 194 7.11 25.86 12.22
C GLY A 194 5.72 25.81 11.58
N LYS A 195 5.44 24.85 10.67
CA LYS A 195 4.12 24.70 10.03
C LYS A 195 3.09 24.03 10.91
N ILE A 196 3.54 23.12 11.77
CA ILE A 196 2.70 22.43 12.77
C ILE A 196 3.40 22.38 14.12
N ASN A 197 2.59 22.21 15.19
CA ASN A 197 3.08 21.88 16.51
C ASN A 197 2.35 20.64 17.06
N TYR A 198 2.97 19.94 18.00
CA TYR A 198 2.38 18.86 18.79
C TYR A 198 3.12 18.69 20.10
N ASN A 199 2.38 18.34 21.16
CA ASN A 199 2.89 18.22 22.52
C ASN A 199 3.55 16.84 22.74
N SER A 200 4.71 16.64 22.09
CA SER A 200 5.52 15.43 22.27
C SER A 200 6.90 15.65 21.66
N LYS A 201 7.89 14.90 22.14
CA LYS A 201 9.25 14.89 21.55
C LYS A 201 9.24 14.28 20.14
N TYR A 202 8.42 13.24 19.92
CA TYR A 202 8.31 12.50 18.66
C TYR A 202 6.85 12.46 18.18
N PRO A 203 6.60 12.24 16.87
CA PRO A 203 5.24 12.23 16.31
C PRO A 203 4.34 11.07 16.76
N LEU A 204 4.88 10.04 17.44
CA LEU A 204 4.17 8.88 18.01
C LEU A 204 3.33 8.07 16.99
N VAL A 205 3.77 7.98 15.74
CA VAL A 205 3.09 7.29 14.63
C VAL A 205 3.55 5.83 14.58
N THR A 206 3.14 5.00 15.52
CA THR A 206 3.45 3.56 15.57
C THR A 206 2.32 2.80 16.23
N TYR A 207 2.19 1.50 15.94
CA TYR A 207 1.24 0.61 16.61
C TYR A 207 1.32 0.71 18.14
N ASP A 208 2.52 0.66 18.70
CA ASP A 208 2.72 0.67 20.15
C ASP A 208 2.18 1.95 20.80
N ASN A 209 2.34 3.10 20.15
CA ASN A 209 1.81 4.35 20.67
C ASN A 209 0.32 4.51 20.45
N VAL A 210 -0.15 4.24 19.22
CA VAL A 210 -1.53 4.52 18.80
C VAL A 210 -2.51 3.49 19.35
N GLU A 211 -2.22 2.20 19.16
CA GLU A 211 -3.16 1.13 19.45
C GLU A 211 -2.92 0.50 20.84
N LYS A 212 -1.65 0.22 21.17
CA LYS A 212 -1.34 -0.48 22.41
C LYS A 212 -1.39 0.47 23.64
N LYS A 213 -0.83 1.68 23.51
CA LYS A 213 -0.79 2.66 24.62
C LYS A 213 -1.90 3.70 24.55
N GLY A 214 -2.67 3.76 23.44
CA GLY A 214 -3.74 4.74 23.25
C GLY A 214 -3.28 6.20 23.30
N ARG A 215 -2.00 6.47 23.00
CA ARG A 215 -1.44 7.83 23.05
C ARG A 215 -1.82 8.60 21.81
N ILE A 216 -2.85 9.43 21.90
CA ILE A 216 -3.29 10.29 20.81
C ILE A 216 -2.77 11.70 21.04
N ILE A 217 -2.07 12.24 20.04
CA ILE A 217 -1.61 13.63 19.98
C ILE A 217 -2.22 14.32 18.78
N LYS A 218 -2.56 15.61 18.94
CA LYS A 218 -3.05 16.44 17.83
C LYS A 218 -1.92 17.20 17.17
N TYR A 219 -2.06 17.44 15.89
CA TYR A 219 -1.19 18.29 15.09
C TYR A 219 -1.86 19.65 14.90
N GLU A 220 -1.37 20.65 15.55
CA GLU A 220 -1.88 22.01 15.48
C GLU A 220 -1.17 22.77 14.35
N LYS A 221 -1.92 23.27 13.36
CA LYS A 221 -1.38 24.12 12.32
C LYS A 221 -1.05 25.49 12.92
N ILE A 222 0.19 25.91 12.76
CA ILE A 222 0.62 27.27 13.15
C ILE A 222 0.13 28.22 12.03
N LYS A 223 -0.64 29.25 12.42
CA LYS A 223 -1.02 30.33 11.51
C LYS A 223 0.18 31.25 11.39
N ASN A 224 0.72 31.39 10.21
CA ASN A 224 1.62 32.52 9.88
C ASN A 224 0.81 33.76 9.62
#